data_e0f1850315ed8869f8a880e8f63caf6b
#
_entry.id   e0f1850315ed8869f8a880e8f63caf6b
#
_cell.length_a   1.000
_cell.length_b   1.000
_cell.length_c   1.000
_cell.angle_alpha   90.00
_cell.angle_beta   90.00
_cell.angle_gamma   90.00
#
_symmetry.space_group_name_H-M   'P 1'
#
loop_
_entity.id
_entity.type
_entity.pdbx_description
1 polymer ?
#
loop_
_entity_poly.entity_id
_entity_poly.type
_entity_poly.pdbx_seq_one_letter_code
_entity_poly.pdbx_strand_id
1 'polypeptide(L)'
;MRLRKRLLWFTTFYGQLAIIFPFIVVAPRYFAGAITLGVLIQTARAFGQVQDSLSWFISSYSAIASWKASVDRLISFDKAMAEADAAAVEGAGIDVVPTAEPDVMIEDVDLRLPDGNPLVSGISADIRPGERVLVSGPSGSGKSTLFRALAGIWPYGAGKIVIPQLKRLLFLPQRPYVPIGSLRHAATFPAVPGTFSDAEIAEALAACKLGAYADRLDESGHWDRRLSPGEQQRLALARAILQRPDWLFLDEATASLDPETEAELYKLLLKRLPETTLVSIAHRASLAAFHRRRLHFTPAAGGMKVASEAIT
;
A
#
# COMPACT_ATOMS: atom_id res chain seq x y z
N MET A 1 5.38 10.19 29.23
CA MET A 1 5.79 11.58 29.54
C MET A 1 6.57 11.71 30.85
N ARG A 2 6.15 11.13 32.00
CA ARG A 2 6.80 11.28 33.30
C ARG A 2 8.23 10.73 33.37
N LEU A 3 8.52 9.59 32.75
CA LEU A 3 9.84 8.96 32.72
C LEU A 3 10.90 9.84 32.03
N ARG A 4 10.53 10.41 30.86
CA ARG A 4 11.40 11.31 30.09
C ARG A 4 11.75 12.59 30.88
N LYS A 5 10.78 13.14 31.61
CA LYS A 5 11.03 14.30 32.47
C LYS A 5 12.02 13.96 33.62
N ARG A 6 11.84 12.81 34.26
CA ARG A 6 12.76 12.37 35.34
C ARG A 6 14.17 12.13 34.81
N LEU A 7 14.30 11.52 33.62
CA LEU A 7 15.60 11.30 33.00
C LEU A 7 16.28 12.64 32.65
N LEU A 8 15.53 13.59 32.11
CA LEU A 8 16.04 14.92 31.76
C LEU A 8 16.53 15.67 33.01
N TRP A 9 15.76 15.65 34.09
CA TRP A 9 16.16 16.25 35.36
C TRP A 9 17.42 15.61 35.92
N PHE A 10 17.51 14.29 35.89
CA PHE A 10 18.68 13.56 36.37
C PHE A 10 19.94 13.91 35.55
N THR A 11 19.85 13.87 34.24
CA THR A 11 21.00 14.18 33.36
C THR A 11 21.45 15.64 33.49
N THR A 12 20.49 16.58 33.57
CA THR A 12 20.82 18.00 33.79
C THR A 12 21.48 18.23 35.16
N PHE A 13 20.94 17.65 36.21
CA PHE A 13 21.51 17.74 37.54
C PHE A 13 22.91 17.12 37.62
N TYR A 14 23.11 15.95 37.02
CA TYR A 14 24.42 15.31 36.94
C TYR A 14 25.43 16.20 36.18
N GLY A 15 25.03 16.80 35.07
CA GLY A 15 25.88 17.71 34.31
C GLY A 15 26.34 18.92 35.16
N GLN A 16 25.44 19.52 35.93
CA GLN A 16 25.79 20.65 36.82
C GLN A 16 26.72 20.24 37.96
N LEU A 17 26.48 19.09 38.59
CA LEU A 17 27.38 18.55 39.62
C LEU A 17 28.78 18.25 39.08
N ALA A 18 28.89 17.75 37.88
CA ALA A 18 30.16 17.42 37.24
C ALA A 18 31.04 18.66 37.00
N ILE A 19 30.45 19.83 36.74
CA ILE A 19 31.17 21.10 36.58
C ILE A 19 31.78 21.53 37.92
N ILE A 20 31.05 21.36 39.01
CA ILE A 20 31.46 21.82 40.35
C ILE A 20 32.42 20.82 41.04
N PHE A 21 32.32 19.55 40.73
CA PHE A 21 33.04 18.44 41.37
C PHE A 21 34.58 18.66 41.42
N PRO A 22 35.30 18.97 40.33
CA PRO A 22 36.76 19.17 40.36
C PRO A 22 37.15 20.35 41.26
N PHE A 23 36.34 21.39 41.36
CA PHE A 23 36.61 22.51 42.25
C PHE A 23 36.49 22.08 43.71
N ILE A 24 35.46 21.31 44.08
CA ILE A 24 35.28 20.82 45.47
C ILE A 24 36.47 19.94 45.89
N VAL A 25 36.94 19.06 45.00
CA VAL A 25 38.04 18.13 45.29
C VAL A 25 39.37 18.82 45.41
N VAL A 26 39.64 19.86 44.61
CA VAL A 26 40.94 20.52 44.53
C VAL A 26 41.04 21.77 45.41
N ALA A 27 39.93 22.40 45.79
CA ALA A 27 39.88 23.60 46.63
C ALA A 27 40.65 23.48 47.96
N PRO A 28 40.58 22.37 48.73
CA PRO A 28 41.33 22.24 49.97
C PRO A 28 42.86 22.40 49.76
N ARG A 29 43.41 21.87 48.69
CA ARG A 29 44.84 21.99 48.35
C ARG A 29 45.23 23.41 47.94
N TYR A 30 44.31 24.12 47.27
CA TYR A 30 44.50 25.52 46.92
C TYR A 30 44.53 26.39 48.20
N PHE A 31 43.58 26.22 49.10
CA PHE A 31 43.53 26.97 50.34
C PHE A 31 44.67 26.62 51.30
N ALA A 32 45.23 25.42 51.21
CA ALA A 32 46.43 25.03 51.94
C ALA A 32 47.74 25.59 51.35
N GLY A 33 47.67 26.34 50.23
CA GLY A 33 48.83 26.90 49.55
C GLY A 33 49.65 25.88 48.75
N ALA A 34 49.20 24.65 48.64
CA ALA A 34 49.90 23.55 47.96
C ALA A 34 49.88 23.63 46.42
N ILE A 35 48.90 24.37 45.87
CA ILE A 35 48.74 24.57 44.40
C ILE A 35 48.35 26.02 44.10
N THR A 36 48.68 26.48 42.90
CA THR A 36 48.28 27.79 42.41
C THR A 36 46.86 27.78 41.80
N LEU A 37 46.22 28.93 41.65
CA LEU A 37 44.92 29.08 40.98
C LEU A 37 44.97 28.54 39.57
N GLY A 38 46.09 28.72 38.85
CA GLY A 38 46.29 28.19 37.49
C GLY A 38 46.17 26.67 37.45
N VAL A 39 46.76 25.94 38.40
CA VAL A 39 46.68 24.48 38.51
C VAL A 39 45.25 24.02 38.78
N LEU A 40 44.53 24.75 39.68
CA LEU A 40 43.11 24.46 39.96
C LEU A 40 42.24 24.56 38.69
N ILE A 41 42.40 25.67 37.96
CA ILE A 41 41.64 25.87 36.68
C ILE A 41 42.04 24.86 35.63
N GLN A 42 43.33 24.52 35.49
CA GLN A 42 43.83 23.51 34.57
C GLN A 42 43.23 22.13 34.86
N THR A 43 43.19 21.73 36.16
CA THR A 43 42.58 20.48 36.60
C THR A 43 41.09 20.41 36.24
N ALA A 44 40.34 21.49 36.51
CA ALA A 44 38.92 21.57 36.19
C ALA A 44 38.68 21.46 34.68
N ARG A 45 39.49 22.12 33.85
CA ARG A 45 39.40 22.01 32.36
C ARG A 45 39.73 20.60 31.87
N ALA A 46 40.80 19.97 32.39
CA ALA A 46 41.15 18.59 32.02
C ALA A 46 40.03 17.58 32.37
N PHE A 47 39.42 17.75 33.54
CA PHE A 47 38.27 16.96 33.94
C PHE A 47 37.08 17.14 32.99
N GLY A 48 36.77 18.39 32.60
CA GLY A 48 35.73 18.68 31.62
C GLY A 48 35.97 18.04 30.26
N GLN A 49 37.22 18.08 29.76
CA GLN A 49 37.57 17.41 28.47
C GLN A 49 37.36 15.90 28.53
N VAL A 50 37.72 15.25 29.63
CA VAL A 50 37.48 13.81 29.79
C VAL A 50 35.98 13.51 29.83
N GLN A 51 35.22 14.30 30.60
CA GLN A 51 33.77 14.16 30.71
C GLN A 51 33.08 14.34 29.34
N ASP A 52 33.46 15.35 28.57
CA ASP A 52 32.88 15.61 27.25
C ASP A 52 33.18 14.44 26.28
N SER A 53 34.39 13.92 26.33
CA SER A 53 34.81 12.75 25.52
C SER A 53 33.98 11.51 25.85
N LEU A 54 33.72 11.24 27.14
CA LEU A 54 32.87 10.12 27.56
C LEU A 54 31.40 10.35 27.24
N SER A 55 30.91 11.59 27.36
CA SER A 55 29.52 11.96 27.06
C SER A 55 29.21 11.86 25.58
N TRP A 56 30.23 12.05 24.73
CA TRP A 56 30.08 11.88 23.26
C TRP A 56 29.63 10.46 22.92
N PHE A 57 30.16 9.42 23.53
CA PHE A 57 29.74 8.04 23.29
C PHE A 57 28.25 7.83 23.62
N ILE A 58 27.79 8.40 24.74
CA ILE A 58 26.40 8.26 25.19
C ILE A 58 25.46 9.01 24.22
N SER A 59 25.82 10.21 23.80
CA SER A 59 25.01 11.01 22.87
C SER A 59 25.00 10.40 21.45
N SER A 60 26.10 9.82 21.02
CA SER A 60 26.22 9.18 19.70
C SER A 60 25.50 7.84 19.61
N TYR A 61 25.23 7.17 20.72
CA TYR A 61 24.55 5.88 20.74
C TYR A 61 23.18 5.91 20.07
N SER A 62 22.37 6.95 20.32
CA SER A 62 21.05 7.07 19.70
C SER A 62 21.11 7.29 18.19
N ALA A 63 22.12 8.03 17.72
CA ALA A 63 22.37 8.26 16.30
C ALA A 63 22.82 6.96 15.61
N ILE A 64 23.74 6.22 16.24
CA ILE A 64 24.22 4.91 15.74
C ILE A 64 23.08 3.90 15.70
N ALA A 65 22.24 3.84 16.75
CA ALA A 65 21.08 2.95 16.77
C ALA A 65 20.06 3.28 15.68
N SER A 66 19.79 4.56 15.44
CA SER A 66 18.90 5.01 14.36
C SER A 66 19.48 4.71 12.98
N TRP A 67 20.78 4.93 12.80
CA TRP A 67 21.50 4.58 11.57
C TRP A 67 21.42 3.07 11.31
N LYS A 68 21.75 2.25 12.32
CA LYS A 68 21.65 0.78 12.22
C LYS A 68 20.24 0.33 11.83
N ALA A 69 19.20 0.86 12.49
CA ALA A 69 17.82 0.53 12.16
C ALA A 69 17.44 0.90 10.71
N SER A 70 18.04 1.94 10.16
CA SER A 70 17.84 2.32 8.74
C SER A 70 18.57 1.38 7.79
N VAL A 71 19.79 0.99 8.12
CA VAL A 71 20.58 0.01 7.37
C VAL A 71 19.91 -1.36 7.39
N ASP A 72 19.47 -1.83 8.56
CA ASP A 72 18.78 -3.13 8.70
C ASP A 72 17.49 -3.18 7.84
N ARG A 73 16.75 -2.07 7.74
CA ARG A 73 15.60 -1.96 6.85
C ARG A 73 15.97 -2.04 5.37
N LEU A 74 17.06 -1.40 4.96
CA LEU A 74 17.53 -1.45 3.57
C LEU A 74 18.01 -2.87 3.21
N ILE A 75 18.77 -3.51 4.10
CA ILE A 75 19.24 -4.89 3.89
C ILE A 75 18.06 -5.86 3.81
N SER A 76 17.06 -5.72 4.69
CA SER A 76 15.87 -6.59 4.64
C SER A 76 15.04 -6.37 3.38
N PHE A 77 14.98 -5.14 2.88
CA PHE A 77 14.30 -4.83 1.62
C PHE A 77 15.05 -5.43 0.41
N ASP A 78 16.37 -5.25 0.34
CA ASP A 78 17.22 -5.81 -0.72
C ASP A 78 17.13 -7.34 -0.76
N LYS A 79 17.17 -7.98 0.42
CA LYS A 79 16.98 -9.42 0.54
C LYS A 79 15.61 -9.88 0.06
N ALA A 80 14.54 -9.17 0.43
CA ALA A 80 13.19 -9.48 -0.02
C ALA A 80 13.02 -9.32 -1.54
N MET A 81 13.69 -8.32 -2.15
CA MET A 81 13.74 -8.18 -3.61
C MET A 81 14.45 -9.35 -4.28
N ALA A 82 15.62 -9.73 -3.78
CA ALA A 82 16.39 -10.86 -4.32
C ALA A 82 15.62 -12.19 -4.19
N GLU A 83 14.92 -12.42 -3.08
CA GLU A 83 14.06 -13.59 -2.87
C GLU A 83 12.87 -13.59 -3.85
N ALA A 84 12.25 -12.43 -4.10
CA ALA A 84 11.17 -12.30 -5.07
C ALA A 84 11.64 -12.55 -6.51
N ASP A 85 12.81 -12.01 -6.88
CA ASP A 85 13.42 -12.25 -8.19
C ASP A 85 13.79 -13.72 -8.38
N ALA A 86 14.38 -14.37 -7.37
CA ALA A 86 14.72 -15.79 -7.41
C ALA A 86 13.44 -16.67 -7.56
N ALA A 87 12.39 -16.36 -6.81
CA ALA A 87 11.13 -17.07 -6.92
C ALA A 87 10.48 -16.92 -8.33
N ALA A 88 10.64 -15.77 -8.96
CA ALA A 88 10.16 -15.52 -10.33
C ALA A 88 10.96 -16.32 -11.38
N VAL A 89 12.27 -16.55 -11.16
CA VAL A 89 13.14 -17.27 -12.09
C VAL A 89 13.01 -18.80 -11.96
N GLU A 90 12.77 -19.32 -10.75
CA GLU A 90 12.70 -20.77 -10.50
C GLU A 90 11.43 -21.45 -11.05
N GLY A 91 10.47 -20.70 -11.63
CA GLY A 91 9.24 -21.26 -12.20
C GLY A 91 8.35 -21.97 -11.16
N ALA A 92 8.66 -21.80 -9.88
CA ALA A 92 7.94 -22.39 -8.74
C ALA A 92 6.69 -21.59 -8.35
N GLY A 93 6.22 -20.69 -9.21
CA GLY A 93 5.11 -19.80 -8.97
C GLY A 93 3.92 -20.06 -9.91
N ILE A 94 2.96 -19.12 -9.87
CA ILE A 94 1.86 -19.09 -10.82
C ILE A 94 2.38 -18.60 -12.17
N ASP A 95 2.22 -19.40 -13.21
CA ASP A 95 2.64 -19.05 -14.56
C ASP A 95 1.59 -18.13 -15.22
N VAL A 96 1.93 -16.86 -15.41
CA VAL A 96 1.04 -15.89 -16.06
C VAL A 96 1.47 -15.72 -17.51
N VAL A 97 0.73 -16.36 -18.43
CA VAL A 97 1.05 -16.43 -19.85
C VAL A 97 0.18 -15.46 -20.66
N PRO A 98 0.78 -14.48 -21.34
CA PRO A 98 0.05 -13.64 -22.28
C PRO A 98 -0.32 -14.43 -23.53
N THR A 99 -1.55 -14.27 -24.04
CA THR A 99 -2.06 -14.93 -25.24
C THR A 99 -2.72 -13.94 -26.22
N ALA A 100 -2.83 -14.34 -27.48
CA ALA A 100 -3.63 -13.62 -28.47
C ALA A 100 -5.15 -13.87 -28.31
N GLU A 101 -5.53 -14.94 -27.60
CA GLU A 101 -6.93 -15.23 -27.31
C GLU A 101 -7.54 -14.16 -26.41
N PRO A 102 -8.83 -13.84 -26.60
CA PRO A 102 -9.47 -12.74 -25.88
C PRO A 102 -9.87 -13.09 -24.42
N ASP A 103 -9.88 -14.38 -24.08
CA ASP A 103 -10.39 -14.91 -22.83
C ASP A 103 -9.33 -14.84 -21.70
N VAL A 104 -9.78 -14.71 -20.46
CA VAL A 104 -8.94 -14.97 -19.29
C VAL A 104 -9.22 -16.39 -18.81
N MET A 105 -8.19 -17.25 -18.78
CA MET A 105 -8.29 -18.63 -18.31
C MET A 105 -7.44 -18.82 -17.07
N ILE A 106 -7.99 -19.50 -16.08
CA ILE A 106 -7.35 -19.91 -14.84
C ILE A 106 -7.34 -21.42 -14.83
N GLU A 107 -6.16 -22.03 -14.88
CA GLU A 107 -5.97 -23.49 -15.04
C GLU A 107 -5.30 -24.05 -13.78
N ASP A 108 -6.07 -24.73 -12.96
CA ASP A 108 -5.63 -25.45 -11.74
C ASP A 108 -4.71 -24.60 -10.84
N VAL A 109 -5.14 -23.37 -10.55
CA VAL A 109 -4.34 -22.42 -9.78
C VAL A 109 -4.51 -22.64 -8.29
N ASP A 110 -3.38 -22.92 -7.63
CA ASP A 110 -3.22 -22.88 -6.19
C ASP A 110 -2.67 -21.53 -5.76
N LEU A 111 -3.33 -20.87 -4.82
CA LEU A 111 -2.80 -19.66 -4.18
C LEU A 111 -2.25 -20.01 -2.81
N ARG A 112 -1.05 -19.51 -2.51
CA ARG A 112 -0.39 -19.66 -1.21
C ARG A 112 -0.04 -18.30 -0.61
N LEU A 113 0.15 -18.28 0.69
CA LEU A 113 0.75 -17.13 1.38
C LEU A 113 2.28 -17.15 1.21
N PRO A 114 2.99 -16.03 1.42
CA PRO A 114 4.46 -16.00 1.35
C PRO A 114 5.18 -16.98 2.29
N ASP A 115 4.52 -17.39 3.36
CA ASP A 115 5.00 -18.41 4.31
C ASP A 115 4.76 -19.86 3.86
N GLY A 116 4.19 -20.03 2.64
CA GLY A 116 3.89 -21.35 2.05
C GLY A 116 2.53 -21.95 2.45
N ASN A 117 1.82 -21.32 3.39
CA ASN A 117 0.50 -21.82 3.80
C ASN A 117 -0.50 -21.76 2.64
N PRO A 118 -1.31 -22.82 2.40
CA PRO A 118 -2.31 -22.84 1.35
C PRO A 118 -3.44 -21.84 1.67
N LEU A 119 -3.88 -21.10 0.67
CA LEU A 119 -4.97 -20.14 0.77
C LEU A 119 -6.19 -20.60 -0.05
N VAL A 120 -5.98 -20.95 -1.31
CA VAL A 120 -7.02 -21.48 -2.21
C VAL A 120 -6.38 -22.58 -3.06
N SER A 121 -7.10 -23.66 -3.33
CA SER A 121 -6.58 -24.78 -4.11
C SER A 121 -7.47 -25.11 -5.31
N GLY A 122 -6.83 -25.40 -6.46
CA GLY A 122 -7.47 -25.94 -7.66
C GLY A 122 -8.48 -24.97 -8.29
N ILE A 123 -8.13 -23.67 -8.40
CA ILE A 123 -9.00 -22.72 -9.09
C ILE A 123 -8.94 -22.98 -10.58
N SER A 124 -10.08 -23.33 -11.17
CA SER A 124 -10.25 -23.43 -12.61
C SER A 124 -11.46 -22.62 -13.04
N ALA A 125 -11.26 -21.65 -13.92
CA ALA A 125 -12.31 -20.78 -14.43
C ALA A 125 -11.88 -20.17 -15.78
N ASP A 126 -12.85 -20.02 -16.66
CA ASP A 126 -12.74 -19.23 -17.89
C ASP A 126 -13.59 -17.96 -17.75
N ILE A 127 -13.13 -16.83 -18.21
CA ILE A 127 -13.92 -15.59 -18.27
C ILE A 127 -13.83 -15.06 -19.69
N ARG A 128 -15.00 -14.86 -20.32
CA ARG A 128 -15.08 -14.42 -21.70
C ARG A 128 -15.29 -12.91 -21.80
N PRO A 129 -14.89 -12.28 -22.91
CA PRO A 129 -15.18 -10.87 -23.17
C PRO A 129 -16.66 -10.53 -23.02
N GLY A 130 -16.94 -9.38 -22.38
CA GLY A 130 -18.30 -8.90 -22.14
C GLY A 130 -19.03 -9.59 -21.00
N GLU A 131 -18.43 -10.59 -20.33
CA GLU A 131 -19.03 -11.21 -19.15
C GLU A 131 -19.02 -10.26 -17.93
N ARG A 132 -19.95 -10.54 -17.03
CA ARG A 132 -20.09 -9.83 -15.74
C ARG A 132 -20.05 -10.88 -14.62
N VAL A 133 -18.89 -10.97 -13.97
CA VAL A 133 -18.58 -12.01 -12.99
C VAL A 133 -18.47 -11.41 -11.61
N LEU A 134 -19.23 -11.94 -10.66
CA LEU A 134 -19.15 -11.61 -9.23
C LEU A 134 -18.26 -12.62 -8.52
N VAL A 135 -17.23 -12.17 -7.86
CA VAL A 135 -16.40 -12.99 -6.97
C VAL A 135 -16.87 -12.78 -5.53
N SER A 136 -17.32 -13.84 -4.89
CA SER A 136 -17.91 -13.79 -3.56
C SER A 136 -17.35 -14.87 -2.63
N GLY A 137 -17.52 -14.69 -1.33
CA GLY A 137 -17.06 -15.63 -0.30
C GLY A 137 -16.64 -14.92 0.98
N PRO A 138 -16.25 -15.65 2.02
CA PRO A 138 -15.85 -15.10 3.32
C PRO A 138 -14.71 -14.08 3.21
N SER A 139 -14.58 -13.18 4.21
CA SER A 139 -13.41 -12.31 4.30
C SER A 139 -12.16 -13.16 4.53
N GLY A 140 -11.02 -12.75 3.93
CA GLY A 140 -9.77 -13.50 4.01
C GLY A 140 -9.71 -14.78 3.17
N SER A 141 -10.71 -15.07 2.32
CA SER A 141 -10.77 -16.29 1.49
C SER A 141 -9.85 -16.27 0.24
N GLY A 142 -9.04 -15.24 0.04
CA GLY A 142 -8.10 -15.16 -1.09
C GLY A 142 -8.62 -14.47 -2.35
N LYS A 143 -9.80 -13.84 -2.34
CA LYS A 143 -10.38 -13.14 -3.51
C LYS A 143 -9.46 -12.05 -4.07
N SER A 144 -9.01 -11.13 -3.21
CA SER A 144 -8.07 -10.08 -3.60
C SER A 144 -6.70 -10.65 -3.99
N THR A 145 -6.31 -11.80 -3.42
CA THR A 145 -5.08 -12.51 -3.80
C THR A 145 -5.20 -13.07 -5.21
N LEU A 146 -6.37 -13.60 -5.60
CA LEU A 146 -6.63 -14.02 -6.97
C LEU A 146 -6.50 -12.82 -7.95
N PHE A 147 -7.02 -11.65 -7.61
CA PHE A 147 -6.86 -10.46 -8.47
C PHE A 147 -5.39 -10.03 -8.59
N ARG A 148 -4.60 -10.15 -7.52
CA ARG A 148 -3.16 -9.91 -7.58
C ARG A 148 -2.43 -10.94 -8.44
N ALA A 149 -2.84 -12.19 -8.40
CA ALA A 149 -2.29 -13.23 -9.27
C ALA A 149 -2.63 -12.95 -10.74
N LEU A 150 -3.89 -12.59 -11.06
CA LEU A 150 -4.32 -12.14 -12.39
C LEU A 150 -3.55 -10.90 -12.88
N ALA A 151 -3.18 -10.01 -11.98
CA ALA A 151 -2.35 -8.83 -12.29
C ALA A 151 -0.84 -9.16 -12.40
N GLY A 152 -0.41 -10.41 -12.20
CA GLY A 152 0.98 -10.83 -12.25
C GLY A 152 1.85 -10.35 -11.07
N ILE A 153 1.23 -9.89 -9.96
CA ILE A 153 1.94 -9.34 -8.79
C ILE A 153 1.87 -10.27 -7.56
N TRP A 154 1.39 -11.49 -7.73
CA TRP A 154 1.35 -12.52 -6.68
C TRP A 154 1.96 -13.83 -7.18
N PRO A 155 3.26 -14.08 -6.91
CA PRO A 155 3.95 -15.26 -7.43
C PRO A 155 3.75 -16.53 -6.59
N TYR A 156 3.19 -16.42 -5.37
CA TYR A 156 3.14 -17.54 -4.42
C TYR A 156 1.99 -18.49 -4.74
N GLY A 157 2.32 -19.65 -5.30
CA GLY A 157 1.33 -20.66 -5.68
C GLY A 157 1.85 -21.60 -6.75
N ALA A 158 0.92 -22.18 -7.50
CA ALA A 158 1.18 -23.04 -8.65
C ALA A 158 0.02 -22.94 -9.63
N GLY A 159 0.19 -23.49 -10.82
CA GLY A 159 -0.83 -23.46 -11.88
C GLY A 159 -0.59 -22.37 -12.89
N LYS A 160 -1.55 -22.16 -13.81
CA LYS A 160 -1.38 -21.29 -14.96
C LYS A 160 -2.55 -20.31 -15.09
N ILE A 161 -2.22 -19.06 -15.36
CA ILE A 161 -3.16 -17.99 -15.70
C ILE A 161 -2.85 -17.50 -17.10
N VAL A 162 -3.83 -17.55 -17.99
CA VAL A 162 -3.72 -17.03 -19.35
C VAL A 162 -4.46 -15.71 -19.43
N ILE A 163 -3.78 -14.67 -19.88
CA ILE A 163 -4.34 -13.31 -20.00
C ILE A 163 -4.21 -12.77 -21.41
N PRO A 164 -5.19 -11.98 -21.92
CA PRO A 164 -5.14 -11.41 -23.26
C PRO A 164 -4.09 -10.29 -23.35
N GLN A 165 -3.04 -10.50 -24.16
CA GLN A 165 -1.91 -9.59 -24.31
C GLN A 165 -2.29 -8.23 -24.93
N LEU A 166 -3.21 -8.23 -25.90
CA LEU A 166 -3.59 -7.03 -26.66
C LEU A 166 -4.75 -6.24 -26.04
N LYS A 167 -5.21 -6.62 -24.85
CA LYS A 167 -6.33 -6.01 -24.15
C LYS A 167 -5.88 -5.14 -22.99
N ARG A 168 -6.62 -4.06 -22.75
CA ARG A 168 -6.37 -3.15 -21.64
C ARG A 168 -7.06 -3.68 -20.37
N LEU A 169 -6.28 -4.12 -19.40
CA LEU A 169 -6.76 -4.57 -18.11
C LEU A 169 -6.61 -3.44 -17.09
N LEU A 170 -7.68 -3.12 -16.37
CA LEU A 170 -7.66 -2.12 -15.31
C LEU A 170 -8.11 -2.78 -13.99
N PHE A 171 -7.26 -2.68 -12.98
CA PHE A 171 -7.54 -3.16 -11.62
C PHE A 171 -7.80 -1.97 -10.72
N LEU A 172 -8.99 -1.92 -10.10
CA LEU A 172 -9.34 -0.92 -9.09
C LEU A 172 -9.38 -1.57 -7.71
N PRO A 173 -8.39 -1.31 -6.87
CA PRO A 173 -8.33 -1.86 -5.52
C PRO A 173 -9.31 -1.16 -4.57
N GLN A 174 -9.57 -1.77 -3.43
CA GLN A 174 -10.42 -1.22 -2.36
C GLN A 174 -9.99 0.19 -1.92
N ARG A 175 -8.67 0.43 -1.87
CA ARG A 175 -8.09 1.75 -1.64
C ARG A 175 -7.34 2.17 -2.89
N PRO A 176 -7.92 3.04 -3.71
CA PRO A 176 -7.29 3.50 -4.93
C PRO A 176 -6.02 4.28 -4.65
N TYR A 177 -4.99 4.05 -5.44
CA TYR A 177 -3.81 4.92 -5.42
C TYR A 177 -4.17 6.28 -6.01
N VAL A 178 -3.90 7.35 -5.26
CA VAL A 178 -4.07 8.73 -5.70
C VAL A 178 -2.71 9.39 -5.70
N PRO A 179 -2.12 9.66 -6.87
CA PRO A 179 -0.80 10.26 -6.97
C PRO A 179 -0.80 11.68 -6.39
N ILE A 180 0.35 12.06 -5.81
CA ILE A 180 0.60 13.44 -5.41
C ILE A 180 0.79 14.28 -6.67
N GLY A 181 0.17 15.45 -6.73
CA GLY A 181 0.25 16.35 -7.88
C GLY A 181 -1.08 17.00 -8.20
N SER A 182 -1.34 17.33 -9.47
CA SER A 182 -2.59 17.95 -9.89
C SER A 182 -3.76 16.97 -9.83
N LEU A 183 -4.98 17.49 -9.63
CA LEU A 183 -6.18 16.68 -9.71
C LEU A 183 -6.35 16.05 -11.10
N ARG A 184 -5.97 16.77 -12.15
CA ARG A 184 -5.89 16.24 -13.52
C ARG A 184 -5.10 14.94 -13.56
N HIS A 185 -3.87 14.95 -13.03
CA HIS A 185 -3.05 13.74 -12.98
C HIS A 185 -3.71 12.64 -12.12
N ALA A 186 -4.28 13.02 -10.99
CA ALA A 186 -5.01 12.08 -10.15
C ALA A 186 -6.23 11.46 -10.87
N ALA A 187 -6.96 12.22 -11.68
CA ALA A 187 -8.14 11.74 -12.41
C ALA A 187 -7.80 10.88 -13.64
N THR A 188 -6.64 11.10 -14.27
CA THR A 188 -6.26 10.39 -15.52
C THR A 188 -5.28 9.24 -15.31
N PHE A 189 -4.68 9.11 -14.12
CA PHE A 189 -3.72 8.04 -13.81
C PHE A 189 -4.28 6.64 -14.12
N PRO A 190 -3.48 5.74 -14.74
CA PRO A 190 -2.07 5.82 -15.11
C PRO A 190 -1.80 6.40 -16.53
N ALA A 191 -2.79 7.00 -17.19
CA ALA A 191 -2.60 7.55 -18.53
C ALA A 191 -1.55 8.67 -18.56
N VAL A 192 -0.90 8.81 -19.71
CA VAL A 192 0.08 9.87 -19.96
C VAL A 192 -0.62 11.24 -19.87
N PRO A 193 0.02 12.28 -19.28
CA PRO A 193 -0.53 13.62 -19.26
C PRO A 193 -0.89 14.13 -20.68
N GLY A 194 -2.08 14.74 -20.81
CA GLY A 194 -2.59 15.23 -22.11
C GLY A 194 -3.36 14.19 -22.94
N THR A 195 -3.53 12.95 -22.46
CA THR A 195 -4.32 11.93 -23.14
C THR A 195 -5.81 12.31 -23.24
N PHE A 196 -6.33 13.00 -22.24
CA PHE A 196 -7.74 13.41 -22.16
C PHE A 196 -7.85 14.93 -22.08
N SER A 197 -8.86 15.48 -22.74
CA SER A 197 -9.22 16.90 -22.66
C SER A 197 -9.86 17.24 -21.31
N ASP A 198 -9.85 18.51 -20.94
CA ASP A 198 -10.48 19.01 -19.72
C ASP A 198 -11.98 18.71 -19.67
N ALA A 199 -12.64 18.80 -20.83
CA ALA A 199 -14.06 18.51 -20.97
C ALA A 199 -14.37 17.01 -20.68
N GLU A 200 -13.55 16.09 -21.19
CA GLU A 200 -13.70 14.66 -20.91
C GLU A 200 -13.47 14.34 -19.44
N ILE A 201 -12.44 14.96 -18.83
CA ILE A 201 -12.14 14.76 -17.39
C ILE A 201 -13.29 15.32 -16.55
N ALA A 202 -13.76 16.53 -16.85
CA ALA A 202 -14.86 17.16 -16.12
C ALA A 202 -16.16 16.35 -16.24
N GLU A 203 -16.47 15.83 -17.45
CA GLU A 203 -17.63 14.98 -17.67
C GLU A 203 -17.54 13.67 -16.86
N ALA A 204 -16.40 13.00 -16.87
CA ALA A 204 -16.21 11.77 -16.11
C ALA A 204 -16.30 12.01 -14.59
N LEU A 205 -15.72 13.09 -14.09
CA LEU A 205 -15.85 13.49 -12.69
C LEU A 205 -17.30 13.77 -12.32
N ALA A 206 -18.02 14.56 -13.14
CA ALA A 206 -19.42 14.88 -12.92
C ALA A 206 -20.31 13.63 -12.92
N ALA A 207 -20.09 12.72 -13.88
CA ALA A 207 -20.79 11.43 -13.96
C ALA A 207 -20.62 10.59 -12.69
N CYS A 208 -19.43 10.66 -12.04
CA CYS A 208 -19.13 9.98 -10.79
C CYS A 208 -19.43 10.82 -9.54
N LYS A 209 -20.29 11.84 -9.63
CA LYS A 209 -20.66 12.73 -8.52
C LYS A 209 -19.46 13.50 -7.89
N LEU A 210 -18.48 13.83 -8.71
CA LEU A 210 -17.30 14.65 -8.37
C LEU A 210 -17.25 15.96 -9.16
N GLY A 211 -18.37 16.42 -9.71
CA GLY A 211 -18.44 17.63 -10.54
C GLY A 211 -17.95 18.90 -9.83
N ALA A 212 -18.08 18.98 -8.50
CA ALA A 212 -17.56 20.10 -7.70
C ALA A 212 -16.03 20.28 -7.79
N TYR A 213 -15.33 19.29 -8.32
CA TYR A 213 -13.87 19.32 -8.51
C TYR A 213 -13.45 19.67 -9.93
N ALA A 214 -14.39 19.79 -10.89
CA ALA A 214 -14.10 19.98 -12.31
C ALA A 214 -13.30 21.27 -12.59
N ASP A 215 -13.53 22.34 -11.83
CA ASP A 215 -12.83 23.62 -11.98
C ASP A 215 -11.45 23.65 -11.27
N ARG A 216 -11.04 22.54 -10.65
CA ARG A 216 -9.83 22.43 -9.82
C ARG A 216 -8.81 21.47 -10.40
N LEU A 217 -8.87 21.18 -11.70
CA LEU A 217 -8.03 20.16 -12.36
C LEU A 217 -6.53 20.43 -12.21
N ASP A 218 -6.11 21.71 -12.25
CA ASP A 218 -4.70 22.11 -12.17
C ASP A 218 -4.23 22.35 -10.73
N GLU A 219 -5.14 22.25 -9.76
CA GLU A 219 -4.78 22.38 -8.35
C GLU A 219 -3.91 21.19 -7.91
N SER A 220 -2.67 21.50 -7.49
CA SER A 220 -1.72 20.52 -7.02
C SER A 220 -1.79 20.32 -5.51
N GLY A 221 -1.59 19.08 -5.06
CA GLY A 221 -1.57 18.75 -3.64
C GLY A 221 -1.66 17.26 -3.33
N HIS A 222 -1.92 16.97 -2.06
CA HIS A 222 -2.16 15.63 -1.53
C HIS A 222 -3.65 15.29 -1.64
N TRP A 223 -4.11 14.94 -2.83
CA TRP A 223 -5.52 14.60 -3.06
C TRP A 223 -5.94 13.32 -2.33
N ASP A 224 -5.00 12.42 -2.05
CA ASP A 224 -5.20 11.24 -1.19
C ASP A 224 -5.68 11.58 0.22
N ARG A 225 -5.36 12.78 0.72
CA ARG A 225 -5.75 13.29 2.05
C ARG A 225 -6.93 14.25 2.02
N ARG A 226 -7.19 14.87 0.87
CA ARG A 226 -8.28 15.82 0.68
C ARG A 226 -9.60 15.16 0.34
N LEU A 227 -9.55 14.06 -0.42
CA LEU A 227 -10.70 13.28 -0.79
C LEU A 227 -11.05 12.27 0.32
N SER A 228 -12.31 12.19 0.68
CA SER A 228 -12.84 11.12 1.52
C SER A 228 -12.66 9.75 0.84
N PRO A 229 -12.67 8.63 1.59
CA PRO A 229 -12.56 7.29 0.98
C PRO A 229 -13.59 7.03 -0.13
N GLY A 230 -14.84 7.48 0.04
CA GLY A 230 -15.88 7.36 -0.99
C GLY A 230 -15.60 8.23 -2.22
N GLU A 231 -15.02 9.43 -2.07
CA GLU A 231 -14.61 10.26 -3.20
C GLU A 231 -13.42 9.67 -3.94
N GLN A 232 -12.47 9.04 -3.24
CA GLN A 232 -11.36 8.33 -3.87
C GLN A 232 -11.87 7.14 -4.71
N GLN A 233 -12.85 6.38 -4.21
CA GLN A 233 -13.49 5.29 -4.96
C GLN A 233 -14.23 5.83 -6.19
N ARG A 234 -14.98 6.92 -6.06
CA ARG A 234 -15.62 7.59 -7.21
C ARG A 234 -14.61 8.10 -8.24
N LEU A 235 -13.47 8.63 -7.80
CA LEU A 235 -12.38 9.03 -8.68
C LEU A 235 -11.81 7.84 -9.46
N ALA A 236 -11.65 6.68 -8.80
CA ALA A 236 -11.21 5.46 -9.48
C ALA A 236 -12.20 4.98 -10.54
N LEU A 237 -13.51 5.09 -10.28
CA LEU A 237 -14.54 4.79 -11.27
C LEU A 237 -14.53 5.80 -12.43
N ALA A 238 -14.30 7.09 -12.18
CA ALA A 238 -14.12 8.10 -13.23
C ALA A 238 -12.92 7.76 -14.13
N ARG A 239 -11.82 7.24 -13.57
CA ARG A 239 -10.68 6.73 -14.35
C ARG A 239 -11.08 5.58 -15.28
N ALA A 240 -11.88 4.63 -14.77
CA ALA A 240 -12.37 3.53 -15.61
C ALA A 240 -13.22 4.03 -16.79
N ILE A 241 -14.09 5.03 -16.57
CA ILE A 241 -14.90 5.64 -17.62
C ILE A 241 -14.03 6.34 -18.67
N LEU A 242 -13.00 7.07 -18.24
CA LEU A 242 -12.05 7.75 -19.13
C LEU A 242 -11.24 6.76 -19.96
N GLN A 243 -10.69 5.75 -19.34
CA GLN A 243 -9.74 4.84 -19.95
C GLN A 243 -10.42 3.77 -20.82
N ARG A 244 -11.71 3.50 -20.60
CA ARG A 244 -12.51 2.49 -21.33
C ARG A 244 -11.75 1.18 -21.50
N PRO A 245 -11.40 0.48 -20.38
CA PRO A 245 -10.65 -0.76 -20.42
C PRO A 245 -11.47 -1.87 -21.07
N ASP A 246 -10.80 -2.85 -21.69
CA ASP A 246 -11.45 -4.07 -22.17
C ASP A 246 -11.86 -4.97 -20.99
N TRP A 247 -11.05 -4.95 -19.92
CA TRP A 247 -11.27 -5.71 -18.69
C TRP A 247 -11.18 -4.82 -17.47
N LEU A 248 -12.21 -4.83 -16.62
CA LEU A 248 -12.28 -4.04 -15.40
C LEU A 248 -12.45 -4.97 -14.20
N PHE A 249 -11.44 -4.99 -13.33
CA PHE A 249 -11.43 -5.75 -12.09
C PHE A 249 -11.67 -4.80 -10.91
N LEU A 250 -12.75 -5.02 -10.15
CA LEU A 250 -13.14 -4.20 -9.00
C LEU A 250 -12.93 -5.00 -7.71
N ASP A 251 -11.90 -4.67 -6.94
CA ASP A 251 -11.65 -5.28 -5.62
C ASP A 251 -12.27 -4.42 -4.52
N GLU A 252 -13.54 -4.69 -4.19
CA GLU A 252 -14.32 -3.92 -3.21
C GLU A 252 -14.27 -2.40 -3.47
N ALA A 253 -14.15 -2.01 -4.74
CA ALA A 253 -13.88 -0.63 -5.16
C ALA A 253 -15.03 0.35 -4.89
N THR A 254 -16.14 -0.12 -4.32
CA THR A 254 -17.32 0.67 -3.93
C THR A 254 -17.72 0.48 -2.47
N ALA A 255 -16.90 -0.21 -1.67
CA ALA A 255 -17.22 -0.58 -0.29
C ALA A 255 -17.45 0.63 0.65
N SER A 256 -16.84 1.79 0.35
CA SER A 256 -16.99 3.04 1.12
C SER A 256 -18.19 3.89 0.69
N LEU A 257 -18.98 3.43 -0.29
CA LEU A 257 -20.18 4.13 -0.77
C LEU A 257 -21.43 3.62 -0.05
N ASP A 258 -22.43 4.48 0.02
CA ASP A 258 -23.77 4.07 0.42
C ASP A 258 -24.40 3.19 -0.68
N PRO A 259 -25.38 2.31 -0.33
CA PRO A 259 -25.95 1.35 -1.28
C PRO A 259 -26.62 1.98 -2.51
N GLU A 260 -27.21 3.15 -2.37
CA GLU A 260 -27.90 3.86 -3.46
C GLU A 260 -26.86 4.41 -4.47
N THR A 261 -25.87 5.13 -3.97
CA THR A 261 -24.75 5.64 -4.80
C THR A 261 -23.99 4.49 -5.48
N GLU A 262 -23.75 3.38 -4.77
CA GLU A 262 -23.11 2.19 -5.33
C GLU A 262 -23.91 1.64 -6.53
N ALA A 263 -25.22 1.44 -6.36
CA ALA A 263 -26.09 0.93 -7.43
C ALA A 263 -26.13 1.87 -8.64
N GLU A 264 -26.20 3.18 -8.43
CA GLU A 264 -26.18 4.17 -9.50
C GLU A 264 -24.87 4.13 -10.30
N LEU A 265 -23.73 4.03 -9.60
CA LEU A 265 -22.42 3.97 -10.26
C LEU A 265 -22.20 2.66 -11.01
N TYR A 266 -22.69 1.53 -10.51
CA TYR A 266 -22.71 0.29 -11.28
C TYR A 266 -23.56 0.41 -12.56
N LYS A 267 -24.76 0.99 -12.47
CA LYS A 267 -25.60 1.29 -13.67
C LYS A 267 -24.86 2.20 -14.65
N LEU A 268 -24.19 3.23 -14.14
CA LEU A 268 -23.38 4.15 -14.94
C LEU A 268 -22.24 3.42 -15.65
N LEU A 269 -21.46 2.60 -14.96
CA LEU A 269 -20.39 1.80 -15.54
C LEU A 269 -20.91 0.92 -16.66
N LEU A 270 -21.98 0.16 -16.43
CA LEU A 270 -22.56 -0.71 -17.46
C LEU A 270 -23.11 0.04 -18.67
N LYS A 271 -23.61 1.27 -18.47
CA LYS A 271 -24.05 2.13 -19.56
C LYS A 271 -22.92 2.74 -20.37
N ARG A 272 -21.83 3.15 -19.69
CA ARG A 272 -20.69 3.83 -20.34
C ARG A 272 -19.66 2.86 -20.90
N LEU A 273 -19.62 1.64 -20.38
CA LEU A 273 -18.66 0.59 -20.71
C LEU A 273 -19.38 -0.71 -21.09
N PRO A 274 -20.24 -0.72 -22.12
CA PRO A 274 -21.08 -1.87 -22.46
C PRO A 274 -20.29 -3.10 -22.90
N GLU A 275 -19.12 -2.90 -23.53
CA GLU A 275 -18.27 -3.97 -24.06
C GLU A 275 -17.21 -4.45 -23.05
N THR A 276 -17.05 -3.74 -21.92
CA THR A 276 -16.05 -4.07 -20.92
C THR A 276 -16.47 -5.32 -20.14
N THR A 277 -15.55 -6.26 -20.04
CA THR A 277 -15.69 -7.41 -19.14
C THR A 277 -15.52 -6.94 -17.70
N LEU A 278 -16.53 -7.19 -16.87
CA LEU A 278 -16.55 -6.73 -15.48
C LEU A 278 -16.38 -7.89 -14.51
N VAL A 279 -15.34 -7.85 -13.71
CA VAL A 279 -15.11 -8.83 -12.63
C VAL A 279 -15.06 -8.08 -11.30
N SER A 280 -16.02 -8.35 -10.42
CA SER A 280 -16.15 -7.59 -9.16
C SER A 280 -16.05 -8.51 -7.95
N ILE A 281 -15.18 -8.16 -7.01
CA ILE A 281 -15.26 -8.68 -5.64
C ILE A 281 -16.20 -7.78 -4.87
N ALA A 282 -17.28 -8.35 -4.33
CA ALA A 282 -18.24 -7.60 -3.53
C ALA A 282 -18.88 -8.47 -2.45
N HIS A 283 -19.25 -7.82 -1.34
CA HIS A 283 -19.90 -8.46 -0.19
C HIS A 283 -21.40 -8.19 -0.14
N ARG A 284 -21.87 -7.13 -0.80
CA ARG A 284 -23.30 -6.77 -0.79
C ARG A 284 -24.09 -7.60 -1.80
N ALA A 285 -25.13 -8.24 -1.32
CA ALA A 285 -26.02 -9.06 -2.17
C ALA A 285 -26.69 -8.25 -3.30
N SER A 286 -26.91 -6.95 -3.09
CA SER A 286 -27.51 -6.03 -4.08
C SER A 286 -26.70 -5.97 -5.39
N LEU A 287 -25.38 -6.19 -5.33
CA LEU A 287 -24.53 -6.15 -6.51
C LEU A 287 -24.66 -7.40 -7.39
N ALA A 288 -25.23 -8.49 -6.90
CA ALA A 288 -25.51 -9.66 -7.70
C ALA A 288 -26.39 -9.35 -8.93
N ALA A 289 -27.32 -8.40 -8.80
CA ALA A 289 -28.19 -7.96 -9.90
C ALA A 289 -27.45 -7.35 -11.11
N PHE A 290 -26.21 -6.93 -10.96
CA PHE A 290 -25.38 -6.36 -12.03
C PHE A 290 -24.48 -7.42 -12.73
N HIS A 291 -24.47 -8.65 -12.22
CA HIS A 291 -23.62 -9.74 -12.69
C HIS A 291 -24.48 -10.90 -13.21
N ARG A 292 -23.90 -11.75 -14.05
CA ARG A 292 -24.58 -12.92 -14.64
C ARG A 292 -24.01 -14.25 -14.15
N ARG A 293 -22.78 -14.24 -13.63
CA ARG A 293 -22.07 -15.41 -13.12
C ARG A 293 -21.38 -15.09 -11.82
N ARG A 294 -21.28 -16.08 -10.94
CA ARG A 294 -20.60 -15.97 -9.66
C ARG A 294 -19.47 -16.98 -9.57
N LEU A 295 -18.31 -16.53 -9.13
CA LEU A 295 -17.24 -17.39 -8.61
C LEU A 295 -17.32 -17.35 -7.09
N HIS A 296 -17.77 -18.44 -6.49
CA HIS A 296 -18.02 -18.51 -5.06
C HIS A 296 -16.92 -19.27 -4.34
N PHE A 297 -16.27 -18.61 -3.38
CA PHE A 297 -15.23 -19.17 -2.52
C PHE A 297 -15.87 -19.84 -1.29
N THR A 298 -15.65 -21.14 -1.13
CA THR A 298 -16.18 -21.93 -0.02
C THR A 298 -15.05 -22.58 0.77
N PRO A 299 -15.16 -22.67 2.11
CA PRO A 299 -14.19 -23.41 2.92
C PRO A 299 -14.14 -24.88 2.53
N ALA A 300 -12.91 -25.44 2.43
CA ALA A 300 -12.67 -26.84 2.14
C ALA A 300 -11.48 -27.37 2.95
N ALA A 301 -11.31 -28.69 3.00
CA ALA A 301 -10.14 -29.27 3.63
C ALA A 301 -8.86 -28.84 2.89
N GLY A 302 -7.95 -28.15 3.59
CA GLY A 302 -6.69 -27.65 3.01
C GLY A 302 -6.76 -26.28 2.37
N GLY A 303 -7.83 -25.49 2.60
CA GLY A 303 -7.96 -24.11 2.11
C GLY A 303 -9.36 -23.77 1.62
N MET A 304 -9.44 -22.92 0.61
CA MET A 304 -10.71 -22.56 -0.05
C MET A 304 -10.82 -23.25 -1.40
N LYS A 305 -12.05 -23.53 -1.84
CA LYS A 305 -12.38 -23.96 -3.20
C LYS A 305 -13.26 -22.93 -3.88
N VAL A 306 -13.20 -22.87 -5.20
CA VAL A 306 -13.99 -21.94 -6.02
C VAL A 306 -14.97 -22.73 -6.88
N ALA A 307 -16.25 -22.38 -6.79
CA ALA A 307 -17.31 -22.91 -7.64
C ALA A 307 -17.84 -21.81 -8.56
N SER A 308 -18.15 -22.17 -9.79
CA SER A 308 -18.76 -21.26 -10.78
C SER A 308 -20.26 -21.53 -10.87
N GLU A 309 -21.07 -20.50 -10.67
CA GLU A 309 -22.54 -20.59 -10.67
C GLU A 309 -23.14 -19.47 -11.53
N ALA A 310 -24.24 -19.76 -12.25
CA ALA A 310 -25.04 -18.73 -12.90
C ALA A 310 -25.83 -17.94 -11.83
N ILE A 311 -25.93 -16.63 -12.00
CA ILE A 311 -26.84 -15.78 -11.19
C ILE A 311 -28.14 -15.67 -11.97
N THR A 312 -29.20 -16.20 -11.39
CA THR A 312 -30.57 -16.16 -11.91
C THR A 312 -31.29 -14.89 -11.50
#